data_9fe6f898ebed1d417819ac9b2b593d71
#
_entry.id   9fe6f898ebed1d417819ac9b2b593d71
#
_cell.length_a   1.000
_cell.length_b   1.000
_cell.length_c   1.000
_cell.angle_alpha   90.00
_cell.angle_beta   90.00
_cell.angle_gamma   90.00
#
_symmetry.space_group_name_H-M   'P 1'
#
loop_
_entity.id
_entity.type
_entity.pdbx_description
1 polymer ?
#
loop_
_entity_poly.entity_id
_entity_poly.type
_entity_poly.pdbx_seq_one_letter_code
_entity_poly.pdbx_strand_id
1 'polypeptide(L)'
;RLEPNLSLALGSAVVTPLEMACAFTCFPNGGIKVQPSGIKMVYDNDGNVIEDNTFPRQEEVLSESTAYTMCSMLKSAVEGGTGYGAQIPGRAVGGKTGTTDDYRDGWFVGFTPQYTCAVWAGNDDYTSMWRGYVTDSECSEETSGTTSPQVWGASAGTGVGSVSA
;
A
#
# COMPACT_ATOMS: atom_id res chain seq x y z
N ARG A 1 -8.38 4.85 -16.61
CA ARG A 1 -8.45 6.33 -16.51
C ARG A 1 -9.32 6.67 -15.32
N LEU A 2 -8.83 7.51 -14.40
CA LEU A 2 -9.60 7.94 -13.23
C LEU A 2 -10.68 8.95 -13.66
N GLU A 3 -11.90 8.76 -13.18
CA GLU A 3 -12.99 9.70 -13.40
C GLU A 3 -12.82 10.93 -12.48
N PRO A 4 -12.85 12.16 -13.02
CA PRO A 4 -12.68 13.37 -12.25
C PRO A 4 -13.95 13.67 -11.46
N ASN A 5 -14.01 13.25 -10.19
CA ASN A 5 -15.10 13.57 -9.28
C ASN A 5 -14.56 14.05 -7.93
N LEU A 6 -15.42 14.68 -7.12
CA LEU A 6 -15.02 15.24 -5.83
C LEU A 6 -14.58 14.17 -4.82
N SER A 7 -15.10 12.95 -4.92
CA SER A 7 -14.77 11.84 -4.03
C SER A 7 -13.42 11.17 -4.37
N LEU A 8 -12.83 11.51 -5.53
CA LEU A 8 -11.52 10.97 -5.94
C LEU A 8 -10.44 11.24 -4.87
N ALA A 9 -10.48 12.41 -4.26
CA ALA A 9 -9.55 12.78 -3.18
C ALA A 9 -9.70 11.90 -1.93
N LEU A 10 -10.83 11.24 -1.75
CA LEU A 10 -11.10 10.30 -0.66
C LEU A 10 -10.83 8.84 -1.05
N GLY A 11 -10.35 8.59 -2.27
CA GLY A 11 -9.98 7.25 -2.71
C GLY A 11 -11.14 6.43 -3.27
N SER A 12 -12.12 7.06 -3.93
CA SER A 12 -13.27 6.35 -4.52
C SER A 12 -12.99 5.57 -5.79
N ALA A 13 -11.77 5.65 -6.34
CA ALA A 13 -11.40 4.94 -7.56
C ALA A 13 -10.95 3.51 -7.26
N VAL A 14 -11.33 2.59 -8.15
CA VAL A 14 -10.84 1.20 -8.11
C VAL A 14 -9.42 1.16 -8.67
N VAL A 15 -8.51 0.56 -7.90
CA VAL A 15 -7.09 0.42 -8.24
C VAL A 15 -6.57 -0.94 -7.79
N THR A 16 -5.49 -1.39 -8.41
CA THR A 16 -4.81 -2.62 -8.00
C THR A 16 -3.73 -2.34 -6.95
N PRO A 17 -3.35 -3.33 -6.11
CA PRO A 17 -2.21 -3.20 -5.19
C PRO A 17 -0.91 -2.79 -5.91
N LEU A 18 -0.66 -3.33 -7.11
CA LEU A 18 0.52 -2.98 -7.89
C LEU A 18 0.52 -1.49 -8.31
N GLU A 19 -0.61 -0.97 -8.78
CA GLU A 19 -0.74 0.45 -9.14
C GLU A 19 -0.50 1.34 -7.93
N MET A 20 -1.03 0.97 -6.76
CA MET A 20 -0.81 1.73 -5.52
C MET A 20 0.65 1.66 -5.05
N ALA A 21 1.28 0.48 -5.08
CA ALA A 21 2.68 0.34 -4.75
C ALA A 21 3.55 1.21 -5.66
N CYS A 22 3.31 1.18 -6.97
CA CYS A 22 4.02 2.01 -7.95
C CYS A 22 3.78 3.51 -7.74
N ALA A 23 2.53 3.92 -7.44
CA ALA A 23 2.21 5.32 -7.18
C ALA A 23 2.97 5.85 -5.96
N PHE A 24 3.07 5.04 -4.89
CA PHE A 24 3.77 5.45 -3.67
C PHE A 24 5.28 5.51 -3.79
N THR A 25 5.89 4.92 -4.83
CA THR A 25 7.34 5.03 -5.05
C THR A 25 7.82 6.49 -5.18
N CYS A 26 6.96 7.39 -5.67
CA CYS A 26 7.34 8.79 -5.86
C CYS A 26 7.66 9.50 -4.53
N PHE A 27 7.11 9.07 -3.41
CA PHE A 27 7.36 9.75 -2.13
C PHE A 27 8.80 9.53 -1.64
N PRO A 28 9.27 8.28 -1.38
CA PRO A 28 10.64 8.06 -0.93
C PRO A 28 11.69 8.34 -2.02
N ASN A 29 11.28 8.44 -3.28
CA ASN A 29 12.17 8.65 -4.43
C ASN A 29 12.18 10.12 -4.93
N GLY A 30 11.95 11.09 -4.04
CA GLY A 30 12.09 12.52 -4.35
C GLY A 30 11.14 13.04 -5.43
N GLY A 31 9.97 12.46 -5.59
CA GLY A 31 8.96 12.86 -6.60
C GLY A 31 8.97 12.04 -7.87
N ILE A 32 9.89 11.07 -7.98
CA ILE A 32 10.05 10.24 -9.17
C ILE A 32 9.28 8.92 -8.98
N LYS A 33 8.28 8.70 -9.82
CA LYS A 33 7.54 7.44 -9.91
C LYS A 33 8.32 6.44 -10.77
N VAL A 34 8.44 5.21 -10.28
CA VAL A 34 9.09 4.10 -10.98
C VAL A 34 8.03 3.18 -11.55
N GLN A 35 8.20 2.75 -12.81
CA GLN A 35 7.33 1.73 -13.40
C GLN A 35 7.80 0.32 -13.01
N PRO A 36 6.87 -0.60 -12.69
CA PRO A 36 7.25 -1.95 -12.33
C PRO A 36 7.79 -2.69 -13.55
N SER A 37 8.82 -3.49 -13.34
CA SER A 37 9.33 -4.44 -14.32
C SER A 37 9.46 -5.82 -13.68
N GLY A 38 8.87 -6.83 -14.30
CA GLY A 38 8.97 -8.22 -13.86
C GLY A 38 10.20 -8.94 -14.45
N ILE A 39 10.80 -8.35 -15.49
CA ILE A 39 11.96 -8.92 -16.17
C ILE A 39 13.08 -7.91 -16.13
N LYS A 40 14.17 -8.25 -15.44
CA LYS A 40 15.34 -7.37 -15.33
C LYS A 40 16.20 -7.44 -16.58
N MET A 41 16.44 -8.63 -17.08
CA MET A 41 17.34 -8.85 -18.21
C MET A 41 17.01 -10.15 -18.94
N VAL A 42 17.10 -10.16 -20.25
CA VAL A 42 16.94 -11.35 -21.10
C VAL A 42 18.21 -11.57 -21.90
N TYR A 43 18.69 -12.79 -21.89
CA TYR A 43 19.89 -13.22 -22.64
C TYR A 43 19.51 -14.27 -23.68
N ASP A 44 20.27 -14.30 -24.79
CA ASP A 44 20.24 -15.42 -25.72
C ASP A 44 21.10 -16.62 -25.21
N ASN A 45 21.14 -17.71 -25.98
CA ASN A 45 21.91 -18.91 -25.64
C ASN A 45 23.43 -18.67 -25.66
N ASP A 46 23.88 -17.63 -26.34
CA ASP A 46 25.29 -17.25 -26.47
C ASP A 46 25.71 -16.23 -25.39
N GLY A 47 24.76 -15.81 -24.53
CA GLY A 47 24.99 -14.87 -23.44
C GLY A 47 24.90 -13.40 -23.83
N ASN A 48 24.44 -13.09 -25.05
CA ASN A 48 24.22 -11.70 -25.45
C ASN A 48 22.93 -11.19 -24.84
N VAL A 49 22.93 -9.92 -24.44
CA VAL A 49 21.74 -9.24 -23.88
C VAL A 49 20.75 -8.96 -25.00
N ILE A 50 19.54 -9.53 -24.92
CA ILE A 50 18.43 -9.25 -25.84
C ILE A 50 17.62 -8.08 -25.32
N GLU A 51 17.38 -8.02 -24.00
CA GLU A 51 16.59 -6.99 -23.35
C GLU A 51 17.22 -6.62 -22.01
N ASP A 52 17.33 -5.34 -21.73
CA ASP A 52 17.85 -4.81 -20.46
C ASP A 52 16.87 -3.80 -19.85
N ASN A 53 16.24 -4.21 -18.75
CA ASN A 53 15.33 -3.39 -17.94
C ASN A 53 15.95 -3.05 -16.57
N THR A 54 17.28 -3.05 -16.46
CA THR A 54 18.00 -2.73 -15.21
C THR A 54 17.64 -1.35 -14.70
N PHE A 55 17.37 -0.44 -15.61
CA PHE A 55 16.91 0.92 -15.30
C PHE A 55 15.45 1.08 -15.73
N PRO A 56 14.49 0.85 -14.84
CA PRO A 56 13.07 0.99 -15.18
C PRO A 56 12.75 2.45 -15.54
N ARG A 57 11.71 2.61 -16.36
CA ARG A 57 11.26 3.93 -16.77
C ARG A 57 10.87 4.74 -15.54
N GLN A 58 11.40 5.95 -15.46
CA GLN A 58 11.16 6.90 -14.39
C GLN A 58 10.36 8.10 -14.93
N GLU A 59 9.51 8.66 -14.10
CA GLU A 59 8.69 9.82 -14.43
C GLU A 59 8.66 10.75 -13.21
N GLU A 60 9.08 12.01 -13.38
CA GLU A 60 8.90 13.02 -12.35
C GLU A 60 7.43 13.42 -12.30
N VAL A 61 6.76 13.11 -11.19
CA VAL A 61 5.33 13.37 -10.98
C VAL A 61 5.07 14.40 -9.89
N LEU A 62 6.05 14.63 -9.01
CA LEU A 62 6.01 15.62 -7.94
C LEU A 62 7.34 16.34 -7.85
N SER A 63 7.34 17.58 -7.35
CA SER A 63 8.60 18.22 -6.96
C SER A 63 9.19 17.53 -5.73
N GLU A 64 10.51 17.55 -5.59
CA GLU A 64 11.22 16.97 -4.44
C GLU A 64 10.70 17.52 -3.11
N SER A 65 10.43 18.83 -3.03
CA SER A 65 9.90 19.47 -1.82
C SER A 65 8.50 18.97 -1.46
N THR A 66 7.65 18.72 -2.46
CA THR A 66 6.31 18.13 -2.25
C THR A 66 6.43 16.69 -1.78
N ALA A 67 7.29 15.90 -2.40
CA ALA A 67 7.52 14.49 -2.01
C ALA A 67 8.05 14.41 -0.58
N TYR A 68 9.01 15.27 -0.19
CA TYR A 68 9.52 15.33 1.17
C TYR A 68 8.44 15.68 2.20
N THR A 69 7.58 16.66 1.89
CA THR A 69 6.47 17.04 2.76
C THR A 69 5.50 15.87 2.94
N MET A 70 5.16 15.19 1.86
CA MET A 70 4.31 13.99 1.91
C MET A 70 4.94 12.85 2.70
N CYS A 71 6.24 12.60 2.54
CA CYS A 71 6.97 11.62 3.36
C CYS A 71 6.85 11.93 4.85
N SER A 72 7.01 13.19 5.24
CA SER A 72 6.89 13.63 6.64
C SER A 72 5.48 13.37 7.18
N MET A 73 4.44 13.70 6.41
CA MET A 73 3.04 13.45 6.80
C MET A 73 2.74 11.95 6.91
N LEU A 74 3.18 11.15 5.94
CA LEU A 74 2.98 9.70 5.92
C LEU A 74 3.77 8.99 7.03
N LYS A 75 4.94 9.50 7.38
CA LYS A 75 5.71 9.04 8.54
C LYS A 75 4.94 9.32 9.83
N SER A 76 4.40 10.52 10.01
CA SER A 76 3.59 10.87 11.19
C SER A 76 2.34 10.00 11.31
N ALA A 77 1.72 9.59 10.20
CA ALA A 77 0.58 8.68 10.19
C ALA A 77 0.94 7.27 10.70
N VAL A 78 2.20 6.84 10.54
CA VAL A 78 2.72 5.58 11.09
C VAL A 78 3.22 5.76 12.52
N GLU A 79 3.84 6.88 12.87
CA GLU A 79 4.42 7.08 14.22
C GLU A 79 3.36 7.28 15.30
N GLY A 80 2.25 7.92 14.99
CA GLY A 80 1.21 8.24 15.99
C GLY A 80 -0.22 8.27 15.45
N GLY A 81 -0.43 7.81 14.22
CA GLY A 81 -1.74 7.79 13.56
C GLY A 81 -2.29 6.39 13.33
N THR A 82 -3.18 6.29 12.35
CA THR A 82 -3.89 5.04 12.00
C THR A 82 -2.96 3.93 11.49
N GLY A 83 -1.75 4.26 11.07
CA GLY A 83 -0.73 3.31 10.62
C GLY A 83 0.22 2.82 11.71
N TYR A 84 -0.05 3.07 12.99
CA TYR A 84 0.85 2.75 14.11
C TYR A 84 1.35 1.30 14.10
N GLY A 85 0.49 0.35 13.76
CA GLY A 85 0.85 -1.07 13.67
C GLY A 85 1.88 -1.41 12.59
N ALA A 86 2.19 -0.48 11.66
CA ALA A 86 3.15 -0.69 10.59
C ALA A 86 4.59 -0.28 10.96
N GLN A 87 4.83 0.14 12.19
CA GLN A 87 6.17 0.50 12.64
C GLN A 87 7.13 -0.69 12.60
N ILE A 88 8.34 -0.43 12.10
CA ILE A 88 9.43 -1.40 12.09
C ILE A 88 10.54 -0.86 13.00
N PRO A 89 10.92 -1.56 14.08
CA PRO A 89 11.98 -1.09 14.97
C PRO A 89 13.27 -0.79 14.21
N GLY A 90 13.81 0.41 14.44
CA GLY A 90 15.05 0.86 13.83
C GLY A 90 14.96 1.26 12.35
N ARG A 91 13.75 1.36 11.77
CA ARG A 91 13.55 1.80 10.40
C ARG A 91 12.56 2.94 10.30
N ALA A 92 12.85 3.88 9.39
CA ALA A 92 11.87 4.88 9.00
C ALA A 92 10.81 4.24 8.10
N VAL A 93 9.54 4.39 8.47
CA VAL A 93 8.39 3.89 7.72
C VAL A 93 7.40 5.03 7.53
N GLY A 94 6.95 5.23 6.32
CA GLY A 94 5.83 6.08 5.99
C GLY A 94 4.70 5.25 5.38
N GLY A 95 3.45 5.65 5.57
CA GLY A 95 2.35 4.89 4.98
C GLY A 95 0.98 5.43 5.36
N LYS A 96 -0.03 4.86 4.70
CA LYS A 96 -1.43 5.22 4.93
C LYS A 96 -2.31 3.99 4.91
N THR A 97 -3.22 3.93 5.85
CA THR A 97 -4.34 2.99 5.88
C THR A 97 -5.48 3.50 4.99
N GLY A 98 -6.25 2.58 4.45
CA GLY A 98 -7.52 2.86 3.78
C GLY A 98 -8.56 1.83 4.22
N THR A 99 -9.77 2.28 4.50
CA THR A 99 -10.88 1.39 4.83
C THR A 99 -12.13 1.96 4.16
N THR A 100 -12.82 1.13 3.39
CA THR A 100 -14.10 1.53 2.78
C THR A 100 -15.23 1.49 3.81
N ASP A 101 -16.32 2.17 3.50
CA ASP A 101 -17.56 2.07 4.25
C ASP A 101 -17.99 0.59 4.33
N ASP A 102 -18.61 0.22 5.43
CA ASP A 102 -19.03 -1.16 5.72
C ASP A 102 -17.88 -2.19 5.78
N TYR A 103 -16.62 -1.74 5.91
CA TYR A 103 -15.43 -2.62 6.03
C TYR A 103 -15.31 -3.68 4.91
N ARG A 104 -15.55 -3.29 3.68
CA ARG A 104 -15.45 -4.18 2.51
C ARG A 104 -14.03 -4.32 2.00
N ASP A 105 -13.24 -3.23 2.12
CA ASP A 105 -11.83 -3.20 1.77
C ASP A 105 -11.00 -2.66 2.93
N GLY A 106 -9.90 -3.34 3.20
CA GLY A 106 -8.86 -2.87 4.09
C GLY A 106 -7.56 -2.69 3.30
N TRP A 107 -6.97 -1.51 3.36
CA TRP A 107 -5.73 -1.17 2.67
C TRP A 107 -4.67 -0.70 3.65
N PHE A 108 -3.44 -1.07 3.37
CA PHE A 108 -2.28 -0.36 3.84
C PHE A 108 -1.28 -0.22 2.69
N VAL A 109 -0.83 0.99 2.44
CA VAL A 109 0.25 1.27 1.50
C VAL A 109 1.33 2.01 2.26
N GLY A 110 2.53 1.44 2.28
CA GLY A 110 3.64 1.99 3.03
C GLY A 110 4.96 1.82 2.30
N PHE A 111 5.96 2.53 2.79
CA PHE A 111 7.31 2.50 2.23
C PHE A 111 8.36 2.68 3.32
N THR A 112 9.52 2.16 3.03
CA THR A 112 10.80 2.48 3.66
C THR A 112 11.68 3.18 2.60
N PRO A 113 12.89 3.66 2.93
CA PRO A 113 13.79 4.19 1.90
C PRO A 113 14.12 3.23 0.76
N GLN A 114 13.95 1.91 0.96
CA GLN A 114 14.34 0.87 0.00
C GLN A 114 13.17 0.13 -0.65
N TYR A 115 12.00 0.12 -0.01
CA TYR A 115 10.86 -0.71 -0.43
C TYR A 115 9.56 0.04 -0.34
N THR A 116 8.68 -0.20 -1.29
CA THR A 116 7.27 0.18 -1.24
C THR A 116 6.42 -1.08 -1.24
N CYS A 117 5.39 -1.11 -0.40
CA CYS A 117 4.49 -2.25 -0.25
C CYS A 117 3.05 -1.77 -0.21
N ALA A 118 2.18 -2.42 -0.95
CA ALA A 118 0.74 -2.25 -0.85
C ALA A 118 0.10 -3.58 -0.46
N VAL A 119 -0.76 -3.54 0.54
CA VAL A 119 -1.53 -4.70 1.02
C VAL A 119 -3.00 -4.35 0.94
N TRP A 120 -3.77 -5.26 0.36
CA TRP A 120 -5.21 -5.21 0.33
C TRP A 120 -5.80 -6.46 0.99
N ALA A 121 -6.86 -6.29 1.71
CA ALA A 121 -7.69 -7.35 2.24
C ALA A 121 -9.16 -7.06 1.96
N GLY A 122 -9.89 -8.05 1.55
CA GLY A 122 -11.31 -7.96 1.24
C GLY A 122 -11.86 -9.34 0.84
N ASN A 123 -13.17 -9.44 0.67
CA ASN A 123 -13.83 -10.62 0.14
C ASN A 123 -14.03 -10.47 -1.38
N ASP A 124 -13.87 -11.56 -2.14
CA ASP A 124 -13.98 -11.56 -3.60
C ASP A 124 -15.40 -11.17 -4.08
N ASP A 125 -16.42 -11.43 -3.27
CA ASP A 125 -17.81 -11.07 -3.52
C ASP A 125 -18.19 -9.66 -3.02
N TYR A 126 -17.19 -8.88 -2.57
CA TYR A 126 -17.35 -7.54 -2.04
C TYR A 126 -18.30 -7.45 -0.82
N THR A 127 -18.47 -8.54 -0.10
CA THR A 127 -19.18 -8.54 1.19
C THR A 127 -18.30 -7.93 2.29
N SER A 128 -18.93 -7.43 3.35
CA SER A 128 -18.22 -6.88 4.49
C SER A 128 -17.31 -7.93 5.15
N MET A 129 -16.07 -7.55 5.44
CA MET A 129 -15.16 -8.35 6.27
C MET A 129 -15.58 -8.35 7.74
N TRP A 130 -16.40 -7.37 8.13
CA TRP A 130 -16.93 -7.25 9.47
C TRP A 130 -18.12 -8.20 9.61
N ARG A 131 -17.92 -9.33 10.23
CA ARG A 131 -19.03 -10.06 10.85
C ARG A 131 -19.36 -9.30 12.12
N GLY A 132 -20.52 -8.61 12.11
CA GLY A 132 -21.01 -7.91 13.29
C GLY A 132 -20.93 -8.81 14.52
N TYR A 133 -20.81 -8.21 15.68
CA TYR A 133 -20.81 -8.92 16.96
C TYR A 133 -21.85 -10.04 16.92
N VAL A 134 -21.39 -11.28 16.79
CA VAL A 134 -22.18 -12.41 17.20
C VAL A 134 -22.23 -12.29 18.71
N THR A 135 -23.37 -11.87 19.22
CA THR A 135 -23.67 -11.98 20.66
C THR A 135 -23.88 -13.45 20.95
N ASP A 136 -22.86 -14.26 20.80
CA ASP A 136 -22.79 -15.54 21.46
C ASP A 136 -22.35 -15.28 22.88
N SER A 137 -23.22 -15.66 23.79
CA SER A 137 -23.07 -15.58 25.24
C SER A 137 -21.86 -16.36 25.79
N GLU A 138 -20.90 -16.71 24.97
CA GLU A 138 -19.68 -17.44 25.32
C GLU A 138 -18.36 -16.69 25.08
N CYS A 139 -18.38 -15.46 24.55
CA CYS A 139 -17.22 -14.57 24.52
C CYS A 139 -17.44 -13.38 25.44
N SER A 140 -17.61 -13.66 26.72
CA SER A 140 -17.47 -12.66 27.77
C SER A 140 -16.00 -12.57 28.14
N GLU A 141 -15.23 -11.73 27.46
CA GLU A 141 -14.14 -10.98 28.06
C GLU A 141 -13.67 -9.88 27.11
N GLU A 142 -14.11 -8.69 27.46
CA GLU A 142 -13.49 -7.39 27.35
C GLU A 142 -12.54 -7.10 26.18
N THR A 143 -13.02 -6.35 25.21
CA THR A 143 -12.27 -5.17 24.78
C THR A 143 -13.22 -4.06 24.34
N SER A 144 -13.57 -3.17 25.25
CA SER A 144 -14.05 -1.83 24.93
C SER A 144 -12.87 -1.04 24.34
N GLY A 145 -12.75 -1.08 23.04
CA GLY A 145 -11.78 -0.29 22.31
C GLY A 145 -12.14 -0.35 20.85
N THR A 146 -12.43 0.78 20.25
CA THR A 146 -12.52 0.99 18.81
C THR A 146 -11.20 0.62 18.15
N THR A 147 -10.92 -0.66 17.99
CA THR A 147 -9.80 -1.15 17.18
C THR A 147 -10.32 -1.43 15.79
N SER A 148 -9.94 -0.57 14.84
CA SER A 148 -9.95 -0.93 13.44
C SER A 148 -9.31 -2.31 13.28
N PRO A 149 -9.84 -3.21 12.42
CA PRO A 149 -9.22 -4.51 12.24
C PRO A 149 -7.74 -4.33 11.89
N GLN A 150 -6.88 -4.84 12.75
CA GLN A 150 -5.45 -4.90 12.50
C GLN A 150 -5.23 -6.00 11.47
N VAL A 151 -5.14 -5.64 10.19
CA VAL A 151 -4.85 -6.61 9.14
C VAL A 151 -3.37 -6.93 9.15
N TRP A 152 -2.96 -7.77 10.11
CA TRP A 152 -1.64 -8.38 10.14
C TRP A 152 -1.80 -9.89 10.15
N GLY A 153 -1.49 -10.53 9.04
CA GLY A 153 -1.35 -11.98 8.93
C GLY A 153 -2.64 -12.74 8.65
N ALA A 154 -3.28 -12.50 7.55
CA ALA A 154 -4.27 -13.43 7.02
C ALA A 154 -3.72 -14.06 5.74
N SER A 155 -3.49 -15.35 5.81
CA SER A 155 -3.31 -16.22 4.67
C SER A 155 -4.66 -16.50 4.05
N ALA A 156 -5.06 -15.78 3.02
CA ALA A 156 -6.00 -16.21 1.98
C ALA A 156 -6.40 -14.99 1.13
N GLY A 157 -6.00 -14.98 -0.13
CA GLY A 157 -6.46 -14.01 -1.12
C GLY A 157 -5.75 -12.64 -1.08
N THR A 158 -4.51 -12.58 -0.61
CA THR A 158 -3.74 -11.33 -0.56
C THR A 158 -2.93 -11.13 -1.82
N GLY A 159 -3.33 -10.16 -2.63
CA GLY A 159 -2.43 -9.62 -3.66
C GLY A 159 -1.35 -8.76 -2.98
N VAL A 160 -0.15 -9.28 -2.82
CA VAL A 160 1.01 -8.50 -2.35
C VAL A 160 1.80 -8.06 -3.56
N GLY A 161 1.80 -6.76 -3.84
CA GLY A 161 2.70 -6.16 -4.82
C GLY A 161 3.85 -5.46 -4.08
N SER A 162 5.08 -5.92 -4.26
CA SER A 162 6.28 -5.22 -3.78
C SER A 162 7.08 -4.69 -4.96
N VAL A 163 7.48 -3.43 -4.87
CA VAL A 163 8.39 -2.81 -5.84
C VAL A 163 9.61 -2.31 -5.08
N SER A 164 10.80 -2.72 -5.51
CA SER A 164 12.05 -2.15 -5.02
C SER A 164 12.38 -0.88 -5.79
N ALA A 165 12.68 0.19 -5.07
CA ALA A 165 13.17 1.45 -5.64
C ALA A 165 14.64 1.35 -5.99
#